data_bc6360f21904172d788dfaccb0ba5c1c
#
_entry.id   bc6360f21904172d788dfaccb0ba5c1c
#
_cell.length_a   1.000
_cell.length_b   1.000
_cell.length_c   1.000
_cell.angle_alpha   90.00
_cell.angle_beta   90.00
_cell.angle_gamma   90.00
#
_symmetry.space_group_name_H-M   'P 1'
#
loop_
_entity.id
_entity.type
_entity.pdbx_description
1 polymer ?
#
loop_
_entity_poly.entity_id
_entity_poly.type
_entity_poly.pdbx_seq_one_letter_code
_entity_poly.pdbx_strand_id
1 'polypeptide(L)'
;MIFQINEKSEYDKKLQEEKTLKRADMHSFHRYYGKLIPAIPSVFIKEFTHKNDMVFDPFSGSGTTAVEALRNGRNFVGVEINPLAKSIAEIKTRKLSVDLLKQFNEEILNLVKTKKYKAEEKDFPFLINRDHWFKDFVQEDLIKIKKAIDDFFDNYADKSVEKNLYRQFYLMTLSAILRNVSNADTRHVFPGISKRMRRLEEEGKIHIDVPASFERAIKKRAEYYSIYKDDVNAEIILGDSSDVDLKHLKNKVDLIVTNPPYISSVRYIETLKIEMYWMEYIKSNTEYFTLADKMLGNDHLCKKDYEEVGLTGYDEINSLIEDMKTIDMKNAKIIETFFNQIERVIEKMSFVLKKGGKAVIKISDSKIKKTKVETGRFMTMIAEHYGFKLIDVFLDEINNNSRSLTTARNTYSDIITHDYIIIWEKV
;
A
#
# COMPACT_ATOMS: atom_id res chain seq x y z
N MET A 1 14.77 -27.44 7.00
CA MET A 1 13.42 -27.73 7.57
C MET A 1 12.45 -28.02 6.42
N ILE A 2 11.40 -28.84 6.63
CA ILE A 2 10.42 -29.13 5.57
C ILE A 2 9.38 -27.99 5.57
N PHE A 3 9.27 -27.26 4.45
CA PHE A 3 8.19 -26.28 4.23
C PHE A 3 6.90 -27.05 3.91
N GLN A 4 6.17 -27.43 4.96
CA GLN A 4 4.96 -28.24 4.86
C GLN A 4 3.75 -27.44 5.31
N ILE A 5 2.68 -27.47 4.50
CA ILE A 5 1.41 -26.79 4.80
C ILE A 5 0.71 -27.52 5.96
N ASN A 6 0.36 -26.75 6.98
CA ASN A 6 -0.44 -27.20 8.11
C ASN A 6 -1.93 -26.98 7.82
N GLU A 7 -2.63 -28.02 7.35
CA GLU A 7 -4.07 -27.97 7.05
C GLU A 7 -4.95 -27.82 8.31
N LYS A 8 -4.38 -27.98 9.50
CA LYS A 8 -5.09 -27.89 10.79
C LYS A 8 -4.55 -26.78 11.68
N SER A 9 -4.02 -25.71 11.09
CA SER A 9 -3.52 -24.57 11.84
C SER A 9 -4.63 -23.98 12.72
N GLU A 10 -4.35 -23.79 14.00
CA GLU A 10 -5.26 -23.10 14.92
C GLU A 10 -5.46 -21.64 14.55
N TYR A 11 -4.45 -21.02 13.90
CA TYR A 11 -4.50 -19.64 13.43
C TYR A 11 -5.44 -19.45 12.25
N ASP A 12 -5.60 -20.46 11.38
CA ASP A 12 -6.56 -20.40 10.29
C ASP A 12 -8.00 -20.25 10.82
N LYS A 13 -8.39 -21.05 11.81
CA LYS A 13 -9.71 -20.92 12.42
C LYS A 13 -9.95 -19.51 12.98
N LYS A 14 -9.00 -18.97 13.75
CA LYS A 14 -9.06 -17.61 14.31
C LYS A 14 -9.18 -16.57 13.19
N LEU A 15 -8.45 -16.75 12.08
CA LEU A 15 -8.48 -15.86 10.94
C LEU A 15 -9.84 -15.88 10.23
N GLN A 16 -10.44 -17.06 10.02
CA GLN A 16 -11.76 -17.16 9.38
C GLN A 16 -12.84 -16.52 10.26
N GLU A 17 -12.80 -16.68 11.57
CA GLU A 17 -13.70 -15.99 12.51
C GLU A 17 -13.54 -14.47 12.43
N GLU A 18 -12.31 -13.94 12.45
CA GLU A 18 -12.02 -12.51 12.38
C GLU A 18 -12.45 -11.89 11.06
N LYS A 19 -12.39 -12.62 9.93
CA LYS A 19 -12.85 -12.19 8.61
C LYS A 19 -14.36 -11.92 8.55
N THR A 20 -15.15 -12.51 9.43
CA THR A 20 -16.60 -12.25 9.50
C THR A 20 -16.93 -10.85 10.02
N LEU A 21 -16.01 -10.21 10.73
CA LEU A 21 -16.23 -8.89 11.31
C LEU A 21 -16.23 -7.80 10.24
N LYS A 22 -17.30 -7.01 10.18
CA LYS A 22 -17.38 -5.86 9.26
C LYS A 22 -16.47 -4.73 9.73
N ARG A 23 -15.60 -4.26 8.84
CA ARG A 23 -14.64 -3.17 9.08
C ARG A 23 -14.73 -2.13 7.97
N ALA A 24 -15.84 -1.40 7.92
CA ALA A 24 -16.08 -0.33 6.97
C ALA A 24 -15.70 1.03 7.58
N ASP A 25 -14.43 1.25 7.84
CA ASP A 25 -13.93 2.43 8.52
C ASP A 25 -12.62 2.93 7.88
N MET A 26 -11.63 3.25 8.70
CA MET A 26 -10.31 3.78 8.30
C MET A 26 -9.65 2.99 7.16
N HIS A 27 -9.90 1.68 7.02
CA HIS A 27 -9.40 0.88 5.89
C HIS A 27 -9.99 1.29 4.54
N SER A 28 -11.13 1.99 4.54
CA SER A 28 -11.80 2.54 3.35
C SER A 28 -11.41 3.99 3.05
N PHE A 29 -10.48 4.58 3.80
CA PHE A 29 -10.09 5.99 3.67
C PHE A 29 -9.63 6.34 2.25
N HIS A 30 -8.80 5.50 1.66
CA HIS A 30 -8.29 5.67 0.30
C HIS A 30 -8.29 4.35 -0.45
N ARG A 31 -8.44 4.42 -1.77
CA ARG A 31 -8.25 3.28 -2.65
C ARG A 31 -6.76 2.91 -2.66
N TYR A 32 -6.47 1.65 -2.43
CA TYR A 32 -5.13 1.09 -2.54
C TYR A 32 -5.24 -0.39 -2.89
N TYR A 33 -4.51 -0.84 -3.91
CA TYR A 33 -4.52 -2.24 -4.33
C TYR A 33 -3.44 -3.03 -3.60
N GLY A 34 -3.68 -4.32 -3.40
CA GLY A 34 -2.75 -5.20 -2.68
C GLY A 34 -2.70 -4.96 -1.17
N LYS A 35 -3.72 -4.27 -0.60
CA LYS A 35 -3.84 -4.15 0.86
C LYS A 35 -3.92 -5.53 1.51
N LEU A 36 -3.20 -5.67 2.63
CA LEU A 36 -3.42 -6.79 3.54
C LEU A 36 -4.88 -6.79 4.03
N ILE A 37 -5.48 -7.97 4.15
CA ILE A 37 -6.83 -8.11 4.73
C ILE A 37 -6.73 -7.74 6.22
N PRO A 38 -7.53 -6.79 6.74
CA PRO A 38 -7.41 -6.31 8.12
C PRO A 38 -7.50 -7.39 9.19
N ALA A 39 -8.20 -8.49 8.91
CA ALA A 39 -8.29 -9.64 9.82
C ALA A 39 -6.91 -10.25 10.13
N ILE A 40 -6.00 -10.29 9.14
CA ILE A 40 -4.68 -10.90 9.32
C ILE A 40 -3.88 -10.16 10.41
N PRO A 41 -3.55 -8.86 10.27
CA PRO A 41 -2.82 -8.18 11.34
C PRO A 41 -3.61 -8.17 12.66
N SER A 42 -4.95 -8.07 12.63
CA SER A 42 -5.75 -8.08 13.85
C SER A 42 -5.59 -9.35 14.67
N VAL A 43 -5.65 -10.53 14.03
CA VAL A 43 -5.47 -11.82 14.71
C VAL A 43 -4.09 -11.91 15.33
N PHE A 44 -3.05 -11.70 14.54
CA PHE A 44 -1.67 -11.94 14.99
C PHE A 44 -1.18 -10.89 15.99
N ILE A 45 -1.64 -9.65 15.90
CA ILE A 45 -1.38 -8.63 16.92
C ILE A 45 -1.98 -9.04 18.27
N LYS A 46 -3.22 -9.52 18.29
CA LYS A 46 -3.87 -10.00 19.52
C LYS A 46 -3.20 -11.25 20.08
N GLU A 47 -2.74 -12.13 19.22
CA GLU A 47 -2.16 -13.43 19.61
C GLU A 47 -0.73 -13.31 20.14
N PHE A 48 0.10 -12.48 19.50
CA PHE A 48 1.55 -12.47 19.74
C PHE A 48 2.06 -11.23 20.46
N THR A 49 1.18 -10.29 20.85
CA THR A 49 1.60 -9.04 21.50
C THR A 49 0.68 -8.63 22.64
N HIS A 50 1.18 -7.74 23.50
CA HIS A 50 0.45 -7.09 24.58
C HIS A 50 0.26 -5.59 24.28
N LYS A 51 -0.52 -4.87 25.10
CA LYS A 51 -0.65 -3.41 24.98
C LYS A 51 0.72 -2.75 25.07
N ASN A 52 0.90 -1.69 24.25
CA ASN A 52 2.13 -0.89 24.11
C ASN A 52 3.30 -1.61 23.44
N ASP A 53 3.19 -2.90 23.09
CA ASP A 53 4.21 -3.57 22.29
C ASP A 53 4.37 -2.90 20.91
N MET A 54 5.52 -3.14 20.28
CA MET A 54 5.89 -2.58 19.01
C MET A 54 5.63 -3.57 17.86
N VAL A 55 4.78 -3.16 16.92
CA VAL A 55 4.54 -3.89 15.67
C VAL A 55 5.29 -3.22 14.52
N PHE A 56 5.89 -4.00 13.64
CA PHE A 56 6.64 -3.52 12.48
C PHE A 56 6.11 -4.11 11.16
N ASP A 57 6.07 -3.29 10.12
CA ASP A 57 5.76 -3.72 8.76
C ASP A 57 6.74 -3.07 7.76
N PRO A 58 7.70 -3.84 7.21
CA PRO A 58 8.65 -3.32 6.23
C PRO A 58 8.01 -2.95 4.88
N PHE A 59 6.76 -3.35 4.64
CA PHE A 59 6.01 -3.03 3.43
C PHE A 59 4.64 -2.45 3.77
N SER A 60 4.63 -1.34 4.52
CA SER A 60 3.46 -0.76 5.18
C SER A 60 2.31 -0.41 4.22
N GLY A 61 2.61 -0.11 2.95
CA GLY A 61 1.61 0.27 1.96
C GLY A 61 0.74 1.43 2.47
N SER A 62 -0.57 1.29 2.36
CA SER A 62 -1.52 2.27 2.89
C SER A 62 -1.83 2.09 4.38
N GLY A 63 -1.00 1.37 5.15
CA GLY A 63 -1.06 1.30 6.60
C GLY A 63 -2.16 0.39 7.18
N THR A 64 -2.42 -0.77 6.59
CA THR A 64 -3.43 -1.71 7.15
C THR A 64 -2.96 -2.26 8.50
N THR A 65 -1.71 -2.73 8.58
CA THR A 65 -1.10 -3.23 9.81
C THR A 65 -1.02 -2.13 10.86
N ALA A 66 -0.67 -0.90 10.44
CA ALA A 66 -0.61 0.27 11.33
C ALA A 66 -1.96 0.57 12.00
N VAL A 67 -3.05 0.61 11.22
CA VAL A 67 -4.41 0.85 11.74
C VAL A 67 -4.80 -0.22 12.75
N GLU A 68 -4.53 -1.50 12.47
CA GLU A 68 -4.87 -2.58 13.39
C GLU A 68 -3.97 -2.59 14.63
N ALA A 69 -2.70 -2.18 14.53
CA ALA A 69 -1.83 -2.02 15.69
C ALA A 69 -2.38 -0.96 16.66
N LEU A 70 -2.67 0.24 16.17
CA LEU A 70 -3.21 1.31 17.00
C LEU A 70 -4.59 0.97 17.57
N ARG A 71 -5.46 0.36 16.77
CA ARG A 71 -6.81 -0.08 17.21
C ARG A 71 -6.76 -1.07 18.36
N ASN A 72 -5.73 -1.90 18.41
CA ASN A 72 -5.51 -2.88 19.46
C ASN A 72 -4.58 -2.36 20.58
N GLY A 73 -4.21 -1.08 20.62
CA GLY A 73 -3.38 -0.47 21.66
C GLY A 73 -1.89 -0.85 21.57
N ARG A 74 -1.37 -1.03 20.36
CA ARG A 74 0.05 -1.30 20.09
C ARG A 74 0.68 -0.14 19.35
N ASN A 75 1.96 0.11 19.60
CA ASN A 75 2.76 1.04 18.80
C ASN A 75 3.12 0.40 17.46
N PHE A 76 3.38 1.25 16.46
CA PHE A 76 3.67 0.78 15.12
C PHE A 76 4.84 1.55 14.50
N VAL A 77 5.70 0.84 13.78
CA VAL A 77 6.64 1.42 12.82
C VAL A 77 6.48 0.71 11.48
N GLY A 78 6.47 1.47 10.39
CA GLY A 78 6.40 0.91 9.05
C GLY A 78 7.35 1.59 8.09
N VAL A 79 7.74 0.89 7.03
CA VAL A 79 8.52 1.44 5.92
C VAL A 79 7.66 1.42 4.67
N GLU A 80 7.68 2.51 3.91
CA GLU A 80 6.96 2.61 2.63
C GLU A 80 7.77 3.44 1.64
N ILE A 81 7.97 2.89 0.45
CA ILE A 81 8.74 3.55 -0.61
C ILE A 81 7.91 4.55 -1.41
N ASN A 82 6.58 4.34 -1.51
CA ASN A 82 5.68 5.22 -2.24
C ASN A 82 5.25 6.40 -1.36
N PRO A 83 5.60 7.64 -1.68
CA PRO A 83 5.32 8.81 -0.84
C PRO A 83 3.81 9.08 -0.65
N LEU A 84 2.97 8.76 -1.64
CA LEU A 84 1.52 8.89 -1.50
C LEU A 84 0.97 7.80 -0.56
N ALA A 85 1.42 6.55 -0.69
CA ALA A 85 1.00 5.47 0.20
C ALA A 85 1.41 5.76 1.65
N LYS A 86 2.64 6.27 1.86
CA LYS A 86 3.10 6.78 3.16
C LYS A 86 2.15 7.84 3.73
N SER A 87 1.81 8.86 2.94
CA SER A 87 0.90 9.93 3.39
C SER A 87 -0.51 9.42 3.71
N ILE A 88 -1.00 8.42 2.97
CA ILE A 88 -2.25 7.74 3.27
C ILE A 88 -2.15 6.97 4.59
N ALA A 89 -1.06 6.23 4.82
CA ALA A 89 -0.84 5.50 6.07
C ALA A 89 -0.72 6.44 7.26
N GLU A 90 0.03 7.54 7.12
CA GLU A 90 0.17 8.56 8.17
C GLU A 90 -1.18 9.16 8.57
N ILE A 91 -1.95 9.67 7.60
CA ILE A 91 -3.22 10.31 7.95
C ILE A 91 -4.21 9.34 8.59
N LYS A 92 -4.18 8.08 8.20
CA LYS A 92 -5.01 7.03 8.79
C LYS A 92 -4.64 6.69 10.24
N THR A 93 -3.43 6.98 10.66
CA THR A 93 -2.91 6.62 11.99
C THR A 93 -2.75 7.82 12.92
N ARG A 94 -3.08 9.03 12.45
CA ARG A 94 -3.09 10.23 13.29
C ARG A 94 -4.40 10.35 14.09
N LYS A 95 -4.31 11.00 15.23
CA LYS A 95 -5.47 11.32 16.08
C LYS A 95 -5.97 12.70 15.69
N LEU A 96 -7.12 12.77 15.01
CA LEU A 96 -7.79 14.01 14.67
C LEU A 96 -9.07 14.16 15.51
N SER A 97 -9.34 15.37 15.97
CA SER A 97 -10.62 15.68 16.62
C SER A 97 -11.77 15.64 15.59
N VAL A 98 -12.74 14.78 15.83
CA VAL A 98 -13.94 14.67 14.98
C VAL A 98 -14.72 15.99 14.99
N ASP A 99 -14.78 16.69 16.10
CA ASP A 99 -15.51 17.96 16.24
C ASP A 99 -14.81 19.08 15.46
N LEU A 100 -13.48 19.17 15.53
CA LEU A 100 -12.73 20.11 14.69
C LEU A 100 -12.87 19.77 13.19
N LEU A 101 -12.86 18.49 12.83
CA LEU A 101 -13.11 18.11 11.44
C LEU A 101 -14.50 18.52 10.97
N LYS A 102 -15.54 18.39 11.80
CA LYS A 102 -16.90 18.86 11.46
C LYS A 102 -16.93 20.37 11.27
N GLN A 103 -16.32 21.14 12.18
CA GLN A 103 -16.23 22.60 12.05
C GLN A 103 -15.49 22.99 10.76
N PHE A 104 -14.30 22.43 10.51
CA PHE A 104 -13.50 22.75 9.33
C PHE A 104 -14.20 22.32 8.03
N ASN A 105 -14.98 21.22 8.04
CA ASN A 105 -15.78 20.81 6.91
C ASN A 105 -16.75 21.92 6.49
N GLU A 106 -17.48 22.54 7.46
CA GLU A 106 -18.44 23.61 7.18
C GLU A 106 -17.75 24.84 6.60
N GLU A 107 -16.63 25.26 7.20
CA GLU A 107 -15.89 26.45 6.76
C GLU A 107 -15.26 26.27 5.36
N ILE A 108 -14.57 25.14 5.12
CA ILE A 108 -13.98 24.85 3.79
C ILE A 108 -15.05 24.71 2.72
N LEU A 109 -16.17 24.03 3.00
CA LEU A 109 -17.26 23.90 2.05
C LEU A 109 -17.93 25.25 1.76
N ASN A 110 -18.01 26.14 2.75
CA ASN A 110 -18.48 27.50 2.53
C ASN A 110 -17.55 28.28 1.60
N LEU A 111 -16.21 28.18 1.80
CA LEU A 111 -15.23 28.77 0.90
C LEU A 111 -15.36 28.25 -0.54
N VAL A 112 -15.50 26.93 -0.71
CA VAL A 112 -15.71 26.31 -2.04
C VAL A 112 -16.96 26.84 -2.73
N LYS A 113 -18.05 27.10 -2.00
CA LYS A 113 -19.33 27.56 -2.53
C LYS A 113 -19.36 29.07 -2.81
N THR A 114 -18.74 29.88 -1.94
CA THR A 114 -18.91 31.34 -1.97
C THR A 114 -17.74 32.09 -2.59
N LYS A 115 -16.52 31.61 -2.44
CA LYS A 115 -15.33 32.31 -2.93
C LYS A 115 -15.02 31.92 -4.38
N LYS A 116 -14.85 32.94 -5.23
CA LYS A 116 -14.52 32.74 -6.64
C LYS A 116 -13.01 32.51 -6.82
N TYR A 117 -12.56 31.27 -6.61
CA TYR A 117 -11.20 30.88 -6.96
C TYR A 117 -11.07 30.73 -8.47
N LYS A 118 -10.03 31.34 -9.05
CA LYS A 118 -9.70 31.19 -10.47
C LYS A 118 -8.54 30.21 -10.60
N ALA A 119 -8.69 29.19 -11.42
CA ALA A 119 -7.60 28.30 -11.80
C ALA A 119 -6.72 29.00 -12.85
N GLU A 120 -5.41 29.03 -12.64
CA GLU A 120 -4.40 29.51 -13.57
C GLU A 120 -3.53 28.34 -14.03
N GLU A 121 -2.89 28.44 -15.20
CA GLU A 121 -2.10 27.32 -15.75
C GLU A 121 -1.02 26.80 -14.78
N LYS A 122 -0.40 27.68 -14.00
CA LYS A 122 0.59 27.32 -12.97
C LYS A 122 0.04 26.46 -11.80
N ASP A 123 -1.28 26.45 -11.62
CA ASP A 123 -1.93 25.73 -10.53
C ASP A 123 -2.15 24.24 -10.87
N PHE A 124 -2.12 23.91 -12.17
CA PHE A 124 -2.32 22.55 -12.61
C PHE A 124 -1.05 21.72 -12.45
N PRO A 125 -1.16 20.53 -11.88
CA PRO A 125 0.00 19.64 -11.71
C PRO A 125 0.49 19.10 -13.04
N PHE A 126 1.75 18.70 -13.08
CA PHE A 126 2.27 17.94 -14.20
C PHE A 126 1.54 16.59 -14.28
N LEU A 127 0.81 16.36 -15.37
CA LEU A 127 0.18 15.09 -15.68
C LEU A 127 0.14 14.93 -17.21
N ILE A 128 0.79 13.89 -17.71
CA ILE A 128 0.79 13.61 -19.14
C ILE A 128 -0.62 13.38 -19.63
N ASN A 129 -1.00 14.06 -20.70
CA ASN A 129 -2.33 14.00 -21.28
C ASN A 129 -3.44 14.26 -20.23
N ARG A 130 -3.29 15.33 -19.45
CA ARG A 130 -4.22 15.73 -18.38
C ARG A 130 -5.67 15.68 -18.85
N ASP A 131 -5.96 16.20 -20.06
CA ASP A 131 -7.30 16.23 -20.65
C ASP A 131 -7.83 14.84 -21.05
N HIS A 132 -6.95 13.87 -21.25
CA HIS A 132 -7.34 12.47 -21.38
C HIS A 132 -7.94 11.91 -20.06
N TRP A 133 -7.38 12.34 -18.92
CA TRP A 133 -7.78 11.86 -17.61
C TRP A 133 -8.94 12.65 -17.00
N PHE A 134 -9.03 13.94 -17.25
CA PHE A 134 -10.02 14.82 -16.62
C PHE A 134 -10.63 15.79 -17.63
N LYS A 135 -11.93 16.03 -17.53
CA LYS A 135 -12.60 17.11 -18.25
C LYS A 135 -12.17 18.46 -17.69
N ASP A 136 -12.21 19.51 -18.49
CA ASP A 136 -11.72 20.85 -18.11
C ASP A 136 -12.39 21.37 -16.83
N PHE A 137 -13.72 21.29 -16.76
CA PHE A 137 -14.45 21.73 -15.56
C PHE A 137 -14.09 20.93 -14.31
N VAL A 138 -13.74 19.62 -14.45
CA VAL A 138 -13.29 18.78 -13.33
C VAL A 138 -11.93 19.26 -12.85
N GLN A 139 -11.00 19.55 -13.77
CA GLN A 139 -9.69 20.08 -13.43
C GLN A 139 -9.82 21.40 -12.68
N GLU A 140 -10.64 22.34 -13.18
CA GLU A 140 -10.88 23.61 -12.52
C GLU A 140 -11.48 23.46 -11.12
N ASP A 141 -12.48 22.59 -10.95
CA ASP A 141 -13.11 22.37 -9.65
C ASP A 141 -12.14 21.73 -8.64
N LEU A 142 -11.29 20.80 -9.07
CA LEU A 142 -10.24 20.23 -8.21
C LEU A 142 -9.24 21.30 -7.75
N ILE A 143 -8.84 22.22 -8.63
CA ILE A 143 -7.96 23.35 -8.27
C ILE A 143 -8.67 24.33 -7.32
N LYS A 144 -9.96 24.64 -7.56
CA LYS A 144 -10.75 25.50 -6.67
C LYS A 144 -10.84 24.92 -5.26
N ILE A 145 -11.06 23.61 -5.16
CA ILE A 145 -11.09 22.92 -3.84
C ILE A 145 -9.72 22.96 -3.17
N LYS A 146 -8.64 22.67 -3.89
CA LYS A 146 -7.27 22.76 -3.36
C LYS A 146 -6.99 24.17 -2.84
N LYS A 147 -7.30 25.21 -3.60
CA LYS A 147 -7.14 26.61 -3.20
C LYS A 147 -7.99 26.97 -1.96
N ALA A 148 -9.20 26.44 -1.85
CA ALA A 148 -10.04 26.67 -0.67
C ALA A 148 -9.44 26.01 0.58
N ILE A 149 -8.89 24.81 0.46
CA ILE A 149 -8.17 24.14 1.55
C ILE A 149 -6.95 24.96 1.98
N ASP A 150 -6.11 25.37 1.02
CA ASP A 150 -4.90 26.14 1.29
C ASP A 150 -5.23 27.50 1.93
N ASP A 151 -6.19 28.23 1.39
CA ASP A 151 -6.66 29.52 1.89
C ASP A 151 -7.20 29.41 3.32
N PHE A 152 -7.98 28.37 3.62
CA PHE A 152 -8.47 28.11 4.97
C PHE A 152 -7.31 27.94 5.97
N PHE A 153 -6.39 27.02 5.70
CA PHE A 153 -5.31 26.70 6.63
C PHE A 153 -4.21 27.77 6.70
N ASP A 154 -3.98 28.53 5.64
CA ASP A 154 -3.03 29.63 5.67
C ASP A 154 -3.52 30.78 6.55
N ASN A 155 -4.82 31.03 6.60
CA ASN A 155 -5.45 32.04 7.43
C ASN A 155 -5.92 31.56 8.81
N TYR A 156 -5.84 30.26 9.12
CA TYR A 156 -6.26 29.71 10.40
C TYR A 156 -5.34 30.16 11.52
N ALA A 157 -5.90 30.89 12.49
CA ALA A 157 -5.13 31.62 13.50
C ALA A 157 -4.76 30.82 14.74
N ASP A 158 -5.55 29.78 15.10
CA ASP A 158 -5.31 29.02 16.33
C ASP A 158 -4.03 28.16 16.20
N LYS A 159 -3.02 28.55 16.96
CA LYS A 159 -1.71 27.87 17.02
C LYS A 159 -1.71 26.59 17.86
N SER A 160 -2.74 26.34 18.65
CA SER A 160 -2.88 25.11 19.45
C SER A 160 -3.24 23.90 18.57
N VAL A 161 -3.75 24.13 17.35
CA VAL A 161 -4.11 23.12 16.39
C VAL A 161 -2.95 22.84 15.42
N GLU A 162 -2.59 21.58 15.26
CA GLU A 162 -1.61 21.14 14.24
C GLU A 162 -2.19 21.28 12.82
N LYS A 163 -2.36 22.53 12.36
CA LYS A 163 -3.05 22.85 11.09
C LYS A 163 -2.56 22.04 9.88
N ASN A 164 -1.25 21.73 9.81
CA ASN A 164 -0.69 20.96 8.70
C ASN A 164 -1.21 19.53 8.66
N LEU A 165 -1.50 18.94 9.83
CA LEU A 165 -2.08 17.60 9.94
C LEU A 165 -3.53 17.58 9.43
N TYR A 166 -4.33 18.59 9.80
CA TYR A 166 -5.68 18.72 9.30
C TYR A 166 -5.70 19.06 7.78
N ARG A 167 -4.79 19.94 7.31
CA ARG A 167 -4.60 20.19 5.87
C ARG A 167 -4.34 18.87 5.12
N GLN A 168 -3.46 18.01 5.65
CA GLN A 168 -3.17 16.69 5.07
C GLN A 168 -4.43 15.81 4.97
N PHE A 169 -5.32 15.83 5.97
CA PHE A 169 -6.58 15.11 5.90
C PHE A 169 -7.41 15.53 4.68
N TYR A 170 -7.56 16.84 4.44
CA TYR A 170 -8.34 17.34 3.30
C TYR A 170 -7.68 17.02 1.96
N LEU A 171 -6.36 17.17 1.87
CA LEU A 171 -5.61 16.84 0.66
C LEU A 171 -5.66 15.33 0.34
N MET A 172 -5.52 14.47 1.35
CA MET A 172 -5.65 13.02 1.15
C MET A 172 -7.09 12.59 0.84
N THR A 173 -8.08 13.33 1.35
CA THR A 173 -9.47 13.11 0.98
C THR A 173 -9.76 13.56 -0.46
N LEU A 174 -9.17 14.68 -0.89
CA LEU A 174 -9.21 15.13 -2.29
C LEU A 174 -8.57 14.09 -3.21
N SER A 175 -7.38 13.59 -2.85
CA SER A 175 -6.70 12.49 -3.56
C SER A 175 -7.62 11.26 -3.71
N ALA A 176 -8.35 10.90 -2.66
CA ALA A 176 -9.21 9.71 -2.66
C ALA A 176 -10.41 9.78 -3.61
N ILE A 177 -10.81 10.98 -4.05
CA ILE A 177 -11.90 11.14 -5.02
C ILE A 177 -11.41 11.27 -6.47
N LEU A 178 -10.12 11.54 -6.71
CA LEU A 178 -9.58 11.80 -8.05
C LEU A 178 -9.99 10.74 -9.06
N ARG A 179 -9.83 9.47 -8.70
CA ARG A 179 -10.21 8.36 -9.59
C ARG A 179 -11.69 8.34 -9.92
N ASN A 180 -12.55 8.73 -8.98
CA ASN A 180 -14.00 8.71 -9.15
C ASN A 180 -14.51 9.86 -10.03
N VAL A 181 -13.80 10.99 -10.05
CA VAL A 181 -14.14 12.16 -10.85
C VAL A 181 -13.35 12.23 -12.16
N SER A 182 -12.45 11.26 -12.42
CA SER A 182 -11.71 11.12 -13.66
C SER A 182 -12.49 10.37 -14.74
N ASN A 183 -11.99 10.40 -15.97
CA ASN A 183 -12.50 9.59 -17.09
C ASN A 183 -12.16 8.10 -16.96
N ALA A 184 -11.29 7.71 -15.99
CA ALA A 184 -10.84 6.34 -15.83
C ALA A 184 -11.93 5.42 -15.25
N ASP A 185 -12.01 4.18 -15.74
CA ASP A 185 -12.92 3.17 -15.19
C ASP A 185 -12.48 2.76 -13.77
N THR A 186 -13.33 3.05 -12.79
CA THR A 186 -13.06 2.76 -11.38
C THR A 186 -13.00 1.28 -11.04
N ARG A 187 -13.46 0.40 -11.93
CA ARG A 187 -13.41 -1.05 -11.75
C ARG A 187 -12.06 -1.64 -12.13
N HIS A 188 -11.24 -0.91 -12.89
CA HIS A 188 -9.91 -1.37 -13.29
C HIS A 188 -8.88 -1.09 -12.19
N VAL A 189 -7.92 -1.98 -12.06
CA VAL A 189 -6.78 -1.82 -11.14
C VAL A 189 -5.93 -0.63 -11.59
N PHE A 190 -5.49 -0.67 -12.83
CA PHE A 190 -4.73 0.42 -13.44
C PHE A 190 -5.65 1.50 -14.01
N PRO A 191 -5.23 2.79 -14.01
CA PRO A 191 -5.94 3.84 -14.72
C PRO A 191 -6.11 3.50 -16.20
N GLY A 192 -7.33 3.60 -16.69
CA GLY A 192 -7.62 3.36 -18.10
C GLY A 192 -9.06 3.72 -18.43
N ILE A 193 -9.28 4.25 -19.65
CA ILE A 193 -10.61 4.55 -20.16
C ILE A 193 -11.12 3.31 -20.90
N SER A 194 -12.05 2.59 -20.29
CA SER A 194 -12.64 1.39 -20.88
C SER A 194 -13.65 1.72 -21.99
N LYS A 195 -13.94 0.72 -22.83
CA LYS A 195 -15.05 0.80 -23.81
C LYS A 195 -16.38 1.14 -23.12
N ARG A 196 -16.58 0.65 -21.89
CA ARG A 196 -17.75 0.96 -21.07
C ARG A 196 -17.82 2.45 -20.75
N MET A 197 -16.71 3.06 -20.30
CA MET A 197 -16.69 4.48 -19.95
C MET A 197 -17.01 5.34 -21.17
N ARG A 198 -16.43 5.04 -22.34
CA ARG A 198 -16.74 5.74 -23.59
C ARG A 198 -18.23 5.65 -23.94
N ARG A 199 -18.81 4.44 -23.87
CA ARG A 199 -20.25 4.25 -24.12
C ARG A 199 -21.12 5.04 -23.14
N LEU A 200 -20.82 5.02 -21.83
CA LEU A 200 -21.56 5.78 -20.83
C LEU A 200 -21.47 7.29 -21.06
N GLU A 201 -20.35 7.77 -21.56
CA GLU A 201 -20.16 9.15 -21.94
C GLU A 201 -21.01 9.53 -23.17
N GLU A 202 -20.95 8.73 -24.22
CA GLU A 202 -21.78 8.89 -25.44
C GLU A 202 -23.29 8.87 -25.12
N GLU A 203 -23.70 8.05 -24.15
CA GLU A 203 -25.09 7.95 -23.67
C GLU A 203 -25.46 9.07 -22.67
N GLY A 204 -24.55 10.00 -22.34
CA GLY A 204 -24.79 11.07 -21.37
C GLY A 204 -25.04 10.60 -19.94
N LYS A 205 -24.59 9.39 -19.59
CA LYS A 205 -24.81 8.74 -18.27
C LYS A 205 -23.71 9.01 -17.24
N ILE A 206 -22.68 9.77 -17.61
CA ILE A 206 -21.61 10.16 -16.69
C ILE A 206 -21.93 11.52 -16.11
N HIS A 207 -22.30 11.54 -14.84
CA HIS A 207 -22.54 12.77 -14.09
C HIS A 207 -21.43 12.96 -13.06
N ILE A 208 -20.59 13.96 -13.26
CA ILE A 208 -19.49 14.30 -12.36
C ILE A 208 -19.85 15.63 -11.67
N ASP A 209 -19.87 15.58 -10.35
CA ASP A 209 -19.99 16.75 -9.48
C ASP A 209 -18.85 16.65 -8.46
N VAL A 210 -17.78 17.41 -8.70
CA VAL A 210 -16.55 17.37 -7.89
C VAL A 210 -16.80 17.94 -6.49
N PRO A 211 -17.43 19.13 -6.32
CA PRO A 211 -17.76 19.68 -5.02
C PRO A 211 -18.62 18.74 -4.16
N ALA A 212 -19.69 18.17 -4.72
CA ALA A 212 -20.55 17.24 -3.99
C ALA A 212 -19.82 15.92 -3.65
N SER A 213 -18.92 15.46 -4.51
CA SER A 213 -18.09 14.28 -4.25
C SER A 213 -17.11 14.53 -3.11
N PHE A 214 -16.50 15.71 -3.07
CA PHE A 214 -15.59 16.13 -2.00
C PHE A 214 -16.36 16.31 -0.68
N GLU A 215 -17.52 16.98 -0.68
CA GLU A 215 -18.36 17.14 0.50
C GLU A 215 -18.74 15.80 1.15
N ARG A 216 -19.23 14.84 0.35
CA ARG A 216 -19.53 13.49 0.84
C ARG A 216 -18.29 12.79 1.40
N ALA A 217 -17.14 13.00 0.74
CA ALA A 217 -15.89 12.35 1.11
C ALA A 217 -15.33 12.85 2.45
N ILE A 218 -15.31 14.16 2.70
CA ILE A 218 -14.81 14.73 3.96
C ILE A 218 -15.71 14.39 5.14
N LYS A 219 -17.04 14.48 4.97
CA LYS A 219 -18.01 14.12 6.02
C LYS A 219 -17.86 12.66 6.44
N LYS A 220 -17.82 11.74 5.47
CA LYS A 220 -17.67 10.31 5.74
C LYS A 220 -16.35 9.98 6.45
N ARG A 221 -15.24 10.57 6.01
CA ARG A 221 -13.90 10.27 6.56
C ARG A 221 -13.65 10.86 7.93
N ALA A 222 -14.27 11.99 8.26
CA ALA A 222 -14.20 12.57 9.58
C ALA A 222 -14.69 11.60 10.67
N GLU A 223 -15.73 10.82 10.37
CA GLU A 223 -16.31 9.84 11.31
C GLU A 223 -15.35 8.67 11.62
N TYR A 224 -14.39 8.38 10.75
CA TYR A 224 -13.45 7.27 10.93
C TYR A 224 -12.52 7.46 12.13
N TYR A 225 -12.27 8.70 12.56
CA TYR A 225 -11.32 9.01 13.64
C TYR A 225 -11.84 8.70 15.04
N SER A 226 -13.10 8.34 15.21
CA SER A 226 -13.68 7.91 16.48
C SER A 226 -13.13 6.57 17.03
N ILE A 227 -12.33 5.84 16.21
CA ILE A 227 -11.86 4.49 16.54
C ILE A 227 -10.64 4.44 17.47
N TYR A 228 -9.83 5.52 17.53
CA TYR A 228 -8.58 5.54 18.29
C TYR A 228 -8.81 6.04 19.72
N LYS A 229 -8.54 5.19 20.70
CA LYS A 229 -8.79 5.45 22.13
C LYS A 229 -7.53 5.41 22.98
N ASP A 230 -6.57 4.54 22.64
CA ASP A 230 -5.35 4.34 23.40
C ASP A 230 -4.26 5.37 23.06
N ASP A 231 -3.34 5.63 23.99
CA ASP A 231 -2.20 6.52 23.76
C ASP A 231 -1.01 5.77 23.16
N VAL A 232 -1.16 5.38 21.91
CA VAL A 232 -0.16 4.68 21.10
C VAL A 232 0.11 5.45 19.82
N ASN A 233 1.29 5.25 19.24
CA ASN A 233 1.78 6.01 18.11
C ASN A 233 2.15 5.12 16.93
N ALA A 234 2.04 5.69 15.74
CA ALA A 234 2.56 5.10 14.50
C ALA A 234 3.57 6.03 13.86
N GLU A 235 4.67 5.45 13.41
CA GLU A 235 5.69 6.07 12.57
C GLU A 235 5.72 5.38 11.22
N ILE A 236 5.69 6.16 10.13
CA ILE A 236 5.82 5.64 8.76
C ILE A 236 7.05 6.27 8.12
N ILE A 237 8.08 5.49 7.93
CA ILE A 237 9.37 5.92 7.35
C ILE A 237 9.27 5.85 5.83
N LEU A 238 9.57 6.95 5.14
CA LEU A 238 9.70 6.94 3.67
C LEU A 238 11.06 6.35 3.31
N GLY A 239 11.08 5.23 2.60
CA GLY A 239 12.33 4.61 2.19
C GLY A 239 12.16 3.25 1.55
N ASP A 240 13.27 2.74 1.05
CA ASP A 240 13.41 1.36 0.58
C ASP A 240 13.69 0.44 1.77
N SER A 241 12.84 -0.55 1.98
CA SER A 241 12.94 -1.49 3.10
C SER A 241 14.24 -2.31 3.09
N SER A 242 14.86 -2.46 1.91
CA SER A 242 16.15 -3.15 1.78
C SER A 242 17.36 -2.29 2.21
N ASP A 243 17.20 -0.95 2.29
CA ASP A 243 18.32 -0.02 2.53
C ASP A 243 18.12 0.94 3.71
N VAL A 244 16.88 1.16 4.16
CA VAL A 244 16.54 2.11 5.24
C VAL A 244 17.32 1.86 6.54
N ASP A 245 17.74 2.94 7.22
CA ASP A 245 18.40 2.86 8.54
C ASP A 245 17.36 2.61 9.65
N LEU A 246 17.45 1.44 10.28
CA LEU A 246 16.60 1.00 11.38
C LEU A 246 17.35 0.81 12.71
N LYS A 247 18.54 1.42 12.87
CA LYS A 247 19.39 1.24 14.06
C LYS A 247 18.65 1.54 15.38
N HIS A 248 17.76 2.54 15.36
CA HIS A 248 16.96 2.92 16.53
C HIS A 248 15.95 1.84 16.97
N LEU A 249 15.63 0.87 16.08
CA LEU A 249 14.70 -0.25 16.33
C LEU A 249 15.40 -1.55 16.73
N LYS A 250 16.74 -1.61 16.81
CA LYS A 250 17.47 -2.84 17.10
C LYS A 250 16.90 -3.58 18.32
N ASN A 251 16.41 -4.81 18.11
CA ASN A 251 15.80 -5.67 19.14
C ASN A 251 14.67 -4.98 19.94
N LYS A 252 13.88 -4.10 19.32
CA LYS A 252 12.77 -3.41 19.99
C LYS A 252 11.38 -3.83 19.49
N VAL A 253 11.31 -4.51 18.36
CA VAL A 253 10.05 -4.96 17.75
C VAL A 253 9.61 -6.28 18.38
N ASP A 254 8.33 -6.38 18.74
CA ASP A 254 7.73 -7.59 19.32
C ASP A 254 7.14 -8.50 18.25
N LEU A 255 6.55 -7.90 17.21
CA LEU A 255 5.88 -8.61 16.14
C LEU A 255 6.10 -7.91 14.79
N ILE A 256 6.37 -8.70 13.76
CA ILE A 256 6.32 -8.26 12.36
C ILE A 256 5.08 -8.88 11.71
N VAL A 257 4.28 -8.06 11.02
CA VAL A 257 3.19 -8.54 10.16
C VAL A 257 3.27 -7.81 8.84
N THR A 258 3.48 -8.54 7.75
CA THR A 258 3.75 -7.92 6.45
C THR A 258 3.22 -8.71 5.26
N ASN A 259 2.98 -8.01 4.16
CA ASN A 259 2.65 -8.57 2.85
C ASN A 259 3.61 -8.00 1.80
N PRO A 260 4.77 -8.64 1.59
CA PRO A 260 5.75 -8.18 0.61
C PRO A 260 5.15 -8.07 -0.80
N PRO A 261 5.68 -7.20 -1.66
CA PRO A 261 5.33 -7.23 -3.08
C PRO A 261 5.59 -8.60 -3.69
N TYR A 262 4.66 -9.08 -4.51
CA TYR A 262 4.82 -10.37 -5.19
C TYR A 262 5.69 -10.20 -6.44
N ILE A 263 6.58 -11.14 -6.71
CA ILE A 263 7.46 -11.10 -7.87
C ILE A 263 6.66 -11.04 -9.16
N SER A 264 6.98 -10.09 -10.03
CA SER A 264 6.35 -9.86 -11.36
C SER A 264 4.81 -9.72 -11.32
N SER A 265 4.21 -9.25 -10.23
CA SER A 265 2.75 -9.30 -10.10
C SER A 265 2.04 -7.98 -10.43
N VAL A 266 2.22 -6.95 -9.64
CA VAL A 266 1.48 -5.69 -9.77
C VAL A 266 2.46 -4.52 -9.76
N ARG A 267 2.36 -3.65 -10.75
CA ARG A 267 3.06 -2.37 -10.76
C ARG A 267 2.33 -1.40 -9.82
N TYR A 268 2.64 -1.48 -8.54
CA TYR A 268 1.93 -0.71 -7.51
C TYR A 268 1.92 0.79 -7.79
N ILE A 269 3.01 1.34 -8.33
CA ILE A 269 3.09 2.75 -8.72
C ILE A 269 2.04 3.14 -9.78
N GLU A 270 1.75 2.25 -10.74
CA GLU A 270 0.77 2.53 -11.79
C GLU A 270 -0.66 2.58 -11.24
N THR A 271 -0.95 1.87 -10.16
CA THR A 271 -2.30 1.83 -9.57
C THR A 271 -2.73 3.19 -9.02
N LEU A 272 -1.77 4.01 -8.58
CA LEU A 272 -1.94 5.35 -8.00
C LEU A 272 -1.38 6.47 -8.89
N LYS A 273 -1.11 6.19 -10.16
CA LYS A 273 -0.42 7.12 -11.06
C LYS A 273 -1.12 8.49 -11.13
N ILE A 274 -2.42 8.51 -11.30
CA ILE A 274 -3.20 9.76 -11.41
C ILE A 274 -3.08 10.57 -10.11
N GLU A 275 -3.27 9.90 -8.98
CA GLU A 275 -3.22 10.51 -7.67
C GLU A 275 -1.82 11.03 -7.34
N MET A 276 -0.76 10.31 -7.69
CA MET A 276 0.62 10.72 -7.43
C MET A 276 1.00 11.98 -8.22
N TYR A 277 0.62 12.07 -9.49
CA TYR A 277 0.85 13.26 -10.29
C TYR A 277 -0.01 14.43 -9.83
N TRP A 278 -1.32 14.20 -9.61
CA TRP A 278 -2.24 15.27 -9.21
C TRP A 278 -1.89 15.88 -7.85
N MET A 279 -1.43 15.06 -6.92
CA MET A 279 -0.99 15.50 -5.60
C MET A 279 0.48 15.92 -5.55
N GLU A 280 1.13 16.04 -6.70
CA GLU A 280 2.51 16.54 -6.88
C GLU A 280 3.59 15.71 -6.12
N TYR A 281 3.32 14.44 -5.81
CA TYR A 281 4.33 13.51 -5.31
C TYR A 281 5.34 13.12 -6.40
N ILE A 282 4.95 13.26 -7.66
CA ILE A 282 5.77 13.07 -8.84
C ILE A 282 5.53 14.26 -9.77
N LYS A 283 6.61 14.91 -10.21
CA LYS A 283 6.56 16.13 -11.03
C LYS A 283 7.13 15.92 -12.43
N SER A 284 7.62 14.73 -12.73
CA SER A 284 8.17 14.37 -14.03
C SER A 284 8.12 12.88 -14.29
N ASN A 285 8.24 12.46 -15.56
CA ASN A 285 8.40 11.06 -15.91
C ASN A 285 9.69 10.45 -15.35
N THR A 286 10.76 11.22 -15.30
CA THR A 286 12.02 10.76 -14.73
C THR A 286 11.86 10.36 -13.27
N GLU A 287 11.19 11.19 -12.46
CA GLU A 287 10.89 10.84 -11.06
C GLU A 287 10.02 9.60 -10.95
N TYR A 288 9.02 9.47 -11.84
CA TYR A 288 8.17 8.28 -11.89
C TYR A 288 8.97 7.00 -12.12
N PHE A 289 9.82 6.98 -13.14
CA PHE A 289 10.62 5.79 -13.46
C PHE A 289 11.69 5.54 -12.40
N THR A 290 12.34 6.58 -11.86
CA THR A 290 13.30 6.44 -10.75
C THR A 290 12.66 5.78 -9.52
N LEU A 291 11.42 6.13 -9.19
CA LEU A 291 10.70 5.49 -8.10
C LEU A 291 10.27 4.06 -8.45
N ALA A 292 9.80 3.82 -9.68
CA ALA A 292 9.42 2.50 -10.16
C ALA A 292 10.59 1.51 -10.11
N ASP A 293 11.78 1.95 -10.50
CA ASP A 293 13.00 1.11 -10.54
C ASP A 293 13.48 0.67 -9.16
N LYS A 294 13.15 1.43 -8.11
CA LYS A 294 13.46 1.09 -6.72
C LYS A 294 12.46 0.12 -6.09
N MET A 295 11.29 -0.07 -6.71
CA MET A 295 10.26 -0.93 -6.12
C MET A 295 10.62 -2.41 -6.24
N LEU A 296 10.52 -3.13 -5.13
CA LEU A 296 10.71 -4.58 -5.09
C LEU A 296 9.76 -5.28 -6.08
N GLY A 297 10.29 -6.25 -6.83
CA GLY A 297 9.51 -6.99 -7.82
C GLY A 297 9.22 -6.21 -9.11
N ASN A 298 9.90 -5.08 -9.35
CA ASN A 298 9.78 -4.30 -10.58
C ASN A 298 10.12 -5.14 -11.81
N ASP A 299 9.26 -5.05 -12.84
CA ASP A 299 9.44 -5.72 -14.14
C ASP A 299 9.86 -4.74 -15.28
N HIS A 300 10.06 -3.47 -14.94
CA HIS A 300 10.55 -2.43 -15.84
C HIS A 300 12.09 -2.45 -15.92
N LEU A 301 12.62 -3.38 -16.71
CA LEU A 301 14.05 -3.47 -16.99
C LEU A 301 14.31 -3.11 -18.44
N CYS A 302 15.27 -2.22 -18.69
CA CYS A 302 15.85 -1.97 -20.01
C CYS A 302 16.81 -3.10 -20.39
N LYS A 303 17.11 -3.26 -21.69
CA LYS A 303 17.97 -4.36 -22.16
C LYS A 303 19.34 -4.39 -21.45
N LYS A 304 19.94 -3.23 -21.21
CA LYS A 304 21.23 -3.11 -20.49
C LYS A 304 21.17 -3.62 -19.04
N ASP A 305 19.99 -3.62 -18.41
CA ASP A 305 19.83 -3.98 -16.99
C ASP A 305 19.89 -5.49 -16.76
N TYR A 306 19.70 -6.30 -17.84
CA TYR A 306 19.72 -7.77 -17.78
C TYR A 306 20.72 -8.40 -18.76
N GLU A 307 21.70 -7.64 -19.27
CA GLU A 307 22.85 -8.19 -20.01
C GLU A 307 23.68 -9.10 -19.12
N GLU A 308 23.75 -8.76 -17.82
CA GLU A 308 24.37 -9.59 -16.79
C GLU A 308 23.37 -9.96 -15.71
N VAL A 309 23.21 -11.26 -15.48
CA VAL A 309 22.40 -11.83 -14.41
C VAL A 309 23.35 -12.49 -13.41
N GLY A 310 23.37 -11.96 -12.20
CA GLY A 310 24.17 -12.47 -11.11
C GLY A 310 23.55 -13.70 -10.43
N LEU A 311 24.07 -14.01 -9.25
CA LEU A 311 23.59 -15.09 -8.39
C LEU A 311 23.21 -14.55 -7.02
N THR A 312 22.52 -15.35 -6.25
CA THR A 312 22.20 -15.14 -4.84
C THR A 312 23.15 -15.94 -3.95
N GLY A 313 23.04 -15.81 -2.64
CA GLY A 313 23.76 -16.67 -1.67
C GLY A 313 23.20 -18.10 -1.54
N TYR A 314 22.24 -18.52 -2.40
CA TYR A 314 21.46 -19.75 -2.21
C TYR A 314 21.42 -20.62 -3.48
N ASP A 315 21.99 -21.84 -3.40
CA ASP A 315 22.12 -22.73 -4.57
C ASP A 315 20.81 -23.09 -5.24
N GLU A 316 19.74 -23.29 -4.47
CA GLU A 316 18.43 -23.62 -5.04
C GLU A 316 17.81 -22.44 -5.83
N ILE A 317 17.99 -21.21 -5.36
CA ILE A 317 17.57 -20.01 -6.08
C ILE A 317 18.44 -19.81 -7.32
N ASN A 318 19.74 -20.07 -7.20
CA ASN A 318 20.68 -20.00 -8.32
C ASN A 318 20.35 -21.01 -9.41
N SER A 319 19.96 -22.23 -9.05
CA SER A 319 19.48 -23.23 -10.03
C SER A 319 18.24 -22.71 -10.79
N LEU A 320 17.29 -22.12 -10.10
CA LEU A 320 16.11 -21.50 -10.73
C LEU A 320 16.50 -20.34 -11.67
N ILE A 321 17.48 -19.50 -11.27
CA ILE A 321 18.00 -18.40 -12.10
C ILE A 321 18.65 -18.95 -13.38
N GLU A 322 19.51 -19.98 -13.27
CA GLU A 322 20.18 -20.60 -14.42
C GLU A 322 19.16 -21.23 -15.38
N ASP A 323 18.16 -21.95 -14.88
CA ASP A 323 17.08 -22.49 -15.69
C ASP A 323 16.32 -21.35 -16.42
N MET A 324 16.02 -20.26 -15.71
CA MET A 324 15.31 -19.12 -16.30
C MET A 324 16.15 -18.37 -17.34
N LYS A 325 17.50 -18.31 -17.21
CA LYS A 325 18.39 -17.71 -18.21
C LYS A 325 18.24 -18.39 -19.57
N THR A 326 18.00 -19.69 -19.58
CA THR A 326 17.80 -20.45 -20.85
C THR A 326 16.48 -20.11 -21.54
N ILE A 327 15.49 -19.56 -20.79
CA ILE A 327 14.15 -19.22 -21.26
C ILE A 327 14.04 -17.71 -21.55
N ASP A 328 14.49 -16.88 -20.62
CA ASP A 328 14.30 -15.42 -20.67
C ASP A 328 15.23 -14.70 -19.69
N MET A 329 16.29 -14.08 -20.21
CA MET A 329 17.30 -13.35 -19.43
C MET A 329 16.69 -12.23 -18.56
N LYS A 330 15.67 -11.52 -19.08
CA LYS A 330 14.98 -10.46 -18.33
C LYS A 330 14.31 -11.03 -17.08
N ASN A 331 13.59 -12.12 -17.21
CA ASN A 331 12.92 -12.75 -16.08
C ASN A 331 13.92 -13.39 -15.09
N ALA A 332 15.05 -13.92 -15.57
CA ALA A 332 16.14 -14.37 -14.70
C ALA A 332 16.68 -13.22 -13.85
N LYS A 333 16.88 -12.03 -14.43
CA LYS A 333 17.31 -10.82 -13.71
C LYS A 333 16.28 -10.37 -12.68
N ILE A 334 14.99 -10.43 -13.01
CA ILE A 334 13.91 -10.08 -12.07
C ILE A 334 13.95 -11.02 -10.85
N ILE A 335 14.14 -12.33 -11.06
CA ILE A 335 14.23 -13.32 -9.98
C ILE A 335 15.46 -13.03 -9.10
N GLU A 336 16.60 -12.84 -9.69
CA GLU A 336 17.88 -12.52 -8.99
C GLU A 336 17.73 -11.27 -8.15
N THR A 337 17.26 -10.17 -8.74
CA THR A 337 17.10 -8.89 -8.05
C THR A 337 16.10 -8.99 -6.90
N PHE A 338 14.98 -9.68 -7.13
CA PHE A 338 13.94 -9.86 -6.11
C PHE A 338 14.49 -10.58 -4.87
N PHE A 339 15.16 -11.72 -5.04
CA PHE A 339 15.65 -12.47 -3.88
C PHE A 339 16.81 -11.78 -3.18
N ASN A 340 17.69 -11.09 -3.89
CA ASN A 340 18.75 -10.27 -3.28
C ASN A 340 18.19 -9.08 -2.48
N GLN A 341 17.08 -8.47 -2.90
CA GLN A 341 16.39 -7.42 -2.13
C GLN A 341 15.64 -7.99 -0.92
N ILE A 342 14.92 -9.10 -1.09
CA ILE A 342 14.19 -9.77 -0.01
C ILE A 342 15.15 -10.25 1.09
N GLU A 343 16.32 -10.76 0.73
CA GLU A 343 17.35 -11.16 1.69
C GLU A 343 17.71 -9.99 2.61
N ARG A 344 18.01 -8.82 2.04
CA ARG A 344 18.33 -7.62 2.84
C ARG A 344 17.17 -7.18 3.74
N VAL A 345 15.93 -7.33 3.26
CA VAL A 345 14.76 -7.03 4.12
C VAL A 345 14.64 -8.02 5.26
N ILE A 346 14.85 -9.32 5.02
CA ILE A 346 14.80 -10.36 6.06
C ILE A 346 15.93 -10.15 7.09
N GLU A 347 17.12 -9.76 6.65
CA GLU A 347 18.23 -9.36 7.55
C GLU A 347 17.79 -8.21 8.48
N LYS A 348 17.16 -7.14 7.92
CA LYS A 348 16.66 -6.02 8.72
C LYS A 348 15.51 -6.44 9.64
N MET A 349 14.62 -7.34 9.20
CA MET A 349 13.58 -7.92 10.05
C MET A 349 14.19 -8.64 11.25
N SER A 350 15.22 -9.45 11.03
CA SER A 350 15.96 -10.09 12.11
C SER A 350 16.63 -9.07 13.03
N PHE A 351 17.23 -8.01 12.48
CA PHE A 351 17.90 -6.98 13.26
C PHE A 351 16.97 -6.24 14.24
N VAL A 352 15.74 -5.93 13.81
CA VAL A 352 14.79 -5.16 14.62
C VAL A 352 13.98 -6.01 15.60
N LEU A 353 13.70 -7.26 15.27
CA LEU A 353 12.86 -8.16 16.06
C LEU A 353 13.56 -8.63 17.33
N LYS A 354 12.85 -8.68 18.44
CA LYS A 354 13.32 -9.28 19.69
C LYS A 354 13.50 -10.79 19.54
N LYS A 355 14.39 -11.37 20.33
CA LYS A 355 14.48 -12.83 20.46
C LYS A 355 13.16 -13.39 20.98
N GLY A 356 12.65 -14.46 20.36
CA GLY A 356 11.33 -15.04 20.62
C GLY A 356 10.17 -14.27 19.94
N GLY A 357 10.42 -13.10 19.35
CA GLY A 357 9.45 -12.35 18.57
C GLY A 357 9.03 -13.10 17.32
N LYS A 358 7.82 -12.83 16.83
CA LYS A 358 7.25 -13.52 15.65
C LYS A 358 7.28 -12.61 14.42
N ALA A 359 7.39 -13.24 13.26
CA ALA A 359 7.20 -12.57 11.97
C ALA A 359 6.14 -13.35 11.18
N VAL A 360 5.07 -12.65 10.81
CA VAL A 360 3.94 -13.20 10.04
C VAL A 360 3.99 -12.63 8.63
N ILE A 361 4.18 -13.48 7.65
CA ILE A 361 4.37 -13.12 6.25
C ILE A 361 3.20 -13.65 5.43
N LYS A 362 2.50 -12.78 4.74
CA LYS A 362 1.53 -13.17 3.71
C LYS A 362 2.17 -13.09 2.35
N ILE A 363 2.24 -14.21 1.62
CA ILE A 363 2.87 -14.26 0.29
C ILE A 363 2.26 -15.39 -0.54
N SER A 364 2.32 -15.28 -1.87
CA SER A 364 1.99 -16.37 -2.80
C SER A 364 3.19 -16.81 -3.60
N ASP A 365 3.16 -18.05 -4.04
CA ASP A 365 4.03 -18.50 -5.13
C ASP A 365 3.68 -17.76 -6.42
N SER A 366 4.68 -17.58 -7.25
CA SER A 366 4.53 -16.95 -8.56
C SER A 366 4.80 -17.95 -9.68
N LYS A 367 4.25 -17.67 -10.86
CA LYS A 367 4.56 -18.42 -12.06
C LYS A 367 5.07 -17.46 -13.13
N ILE A 368 6.31 -17.65 -13.57
CA ILE A 368 7.00 -16.80 -14.53
C ILE A 368 7.36 -17.67 -15.73
N LYS A 369 6.85 -17.35 -16.94
CA LYS A 369 7.09 -18.16 -18.17
C LYS A 369 6.82 -19.66 -17.96
N LYS A 370 5.75 -20.00 -17.24
CA LYS A 370 5.36 -21.37 -16.86
C LYS A 370 6.24 -22.04 -15.79
N THR A 371 7.33 -21.40 -15.35
CA THR A 371 8.17 -21.89 -14.26
C THR A 371 7.60 -21.45 -12.93
N LYS A 372 7.41 -22.37 -11.99
CA LYS A 372 6.97 -22.08 -10.63
C LYS A 372 8.11 -21.48 -9.83
N VAL A 373 7.86 -20.35 -9.18
CA VAL A 373 8.75 -19.71 -8.21
C VAL A 373 8.15 -19.90 -6.84
N GLU A 374 8.74 -20.80 -6.06
CA GLU A 374 8.27 -21.15 -4.69
C GLU A 374 8.66 -20.06 -3.70
N THR A 375 8.07 -18.88 -3.85
CA THR A 375 8.47 -17.65 -3.14
C THR A 375 8.44 -17.84 -1.63
N GLY A 376 7.36 -18.43 -1.08
CA GLY A 376 7.24 -18.65 0.36
C GLY A 376 8.31 -19.58 0.92
N ARG A 377 8.64 -20.65 0.20
CA ARG A 377 9.69 -21.61 0.58
C ARG A 377 11.08 -20.96 0.54
N PHE A 378 11.41 -20.25 -0.54
CA PHE A 378 12.69 -19.59 -0.67
C PHE A 378 12.89 -18.48 0.38
N MET A 379 11.85 -17.69 0.65
CA MET A 379 11.90 -16.69 1.73
C MET A 379 12.12 -17.34 3.10
N THR A 380 11.52 -18.50 3.36
CA THR A 380 11.73 -19.23 4.62
C THR A 380 13.17 -19.76 4.73
N MET A 381 13.74 -20.28 3.65
CA MET A 381 15.15 -20.72 3.60
C MET A 381 16.10 -19.54 3.89
N ILE A 382 15.85 -18.37 3.31
CA ILE A 382 16.61 -17.15 3.61
C ILE A 382 16.44 -16.76 5.08
N ALA A 383 15.20 -16.79 5.60
CA ALA A 383 14.93 -16.42 6.98
C ALA A 383 15.66 -17.32 8.00
N GLU A 384 15.77 -18.63 7.72
CA GLU A 384 16.54 -19.55 8.56
C GLU A 384 18.01 -19.16 8.66
N HIS A 385 18.61 -18.67 7.57
CA HIS A 385 20.00 -18.16 7.57
C HIS A 385 20.18 -16.96 8.52
N TYR A 386 19.15 -16.12 8.67
CA TYR A 386 19.15 -14.95 9.54
C TYR A 386 18.57 -15.21 10.95
N GLY A 387 18.53 -16.48 11.39
CA GLY A 387 18.17 -16.86 12.76
C GLY A 387 16.66 -16.89 13.01
N PHE A 388 15.86 -17.09 11.99
CA PHE A 388 14.45 -17.43 12.14
C PHE A 388 14.24 -18.95 12.13
N LYS A 389 13.21 -19.39 12.83
CA LYS A 389 12.70 -20.75 12.80
C LYS A 389 11.28 -20.73 12.26
N LEU A 390 10.96 -21.61 11.31
CA LEU A 390 9.59 -21.79 10.84
C LEU A 390 8.73 -22.40 11.97
N ILE A 391 7.61 -21.76 12.30
CA ILE A 391 6.66 -22.21 13.32
C ILE A 391 5.44 -22.83 12.67
N ASP A 392 4.83 -22.14 11.69
CA ASP A 392 3.62 -22.61 11.00
C ASP A 392 3.52 -22.06 9.58
N VAL A 393 2.86 -22.82 8.71
CA VAL A 393 2.49 -22.41 7.35
C VAL A 393 1.11 -22.95 7.04
N PHE A 394 0.19 -22.07 6.69
CA PHE A 394 -1.15 -22.48 6.24
C PHE A 394 -1.65 -21.62 5.07
N LEU A 395 -2.72 -22.09 4.43
CA LEU A 395 -3.27 -21.43 3.25
C LEU A 395 -4.39 -20.46 3.64
N ASP A 396 -4.36 -19.29 3.04
CA ASP A 396 -5.46 -18.33 3.07
C ASP A 396 -6.13 -18.28 1.68
N GLU A 397 -7.35 -18.80 1.58
CA GLU A 397 -8.09 -18.83 0.32
C GLU A 397 -8.50 -17.43 -0.14
N ILE A 398 -8.22 -17.12 -1.40
CA ILE A 398 -8.61 -15.86 -2.02
C ILE A 398 -10.06 -15.98 -2.51
N ASN A 399 -10.98 -15.30 -1.84
CA ASN A 399 -12.38 -15.23 -2.26
C ASN A 399 -12.54 -14.69 -3.68
N ASN A 400 -13.48 -15.26 -4.45
CA ASN A 400 -13.79 -14.87 -5.83
C ASN A 400 -14.03 -13.37 -6.03
N ASN A 401 -14.55 -12.67 -5.02
CA ASN A 401 -14.79 -11.21 -5.06
C ASN A 401 -13.50 -10.38 -4.97
N SER A 402 -12.38 -10.94 -4.51
CA SER A 402 -11.06 -10.29 -4.44
C SER A 402 -10.23 -10.49 -5.72
N ARG A 403 -10.75 -11.18 -6.72
CA ARG A 403 -10.07 -11.56 -7.97
C ARG A 403 -9.83 -10.42 -8.96
N SER A 404 -10.21 -9.19 -8.66
CA SER A 404 -9.95 -8.03 -9.56
C SER A 404 -8.46 -7.83 -9.88
N LEU A 405 -7.56 -8.24 -8.98
CA LEU A 405 -6.12 -8.26 -9.21
C LEU A 405 -5.65 -9.44 -10.05
N THR A 406 -6.31 -10.60 -9.93
CA THR A 406 -5.91 -11.81 -10.64
C THR A 406 -6.28 -11.77 -12.12
N THR A 407 -7.37 -11.09 -12.49
CA THR A 407 -7.79 -10.89 -13.89
C THR A 407 -6.99 -9.83 -14.63
N ALA A 408 -6.30 -8.94 -13.92
CA ALA A 408 -5.42 -7.92 -14.50
C ALA A 408 -4.01 -8.45 -14.81
N ARG A 409 -3.70 -9.68 -14.41
CA ARG A 409 -2.41 -10.32 -14.68
C ARG A 409 -2.32 -10.75 -16.13
N ASN A 410 -1.11 -10.62 -16.67
CA ASN A 410 -0.76 -11.02 -18.03
C ASN A 410 -1.21 -12.45 -18.35
N THR A 411 -1.56 -12.70 -19.60
CA THR A 411 -1.88 -14.00 -20.22
C THR A 411 -0.87 -15.14 -19.98
N TYR A 412 0.20 -14.88 -19.24
CA TYR A 412 1.33 -15.80 -19.01
C TYR A 412 1.42 -16.37 -17.57
N SER A 413 0.59 -15.90 -16.63
CA SER A 413 0.56 -16.44 -15.26
C SER A 413 -0.79 -17.07 -14.93
N ASP A 414 -0.78 -18.21 -14.24
CA ASP A 414 -2.00 -18.83 -13.73
C ASP A 414 -2.63 -17.97 -12.63
N ILE A 415 -3.93 -18.14 -12.43
CA ILE A 415 -4.66 -17.45 -11.35
C ILE A 415 -4.17 -17.98 -10.02
N ILE A 416 -3.69 -17.08 -9.14
CA ILE A 416 -3.42 -17.42 -7.74
C ILE A 416 -4.76 -17.67 -7.05
N THR A 417 -4.89 -18.83 -6.43
CA THR A 417 -6.12 -19.25 -5.72
C THR A 417 -6.00 -19.13 -4.21
N HIS A 418 -4.78 -19.07 -3.68
CA HIS A 418 -4.49 -18.96 -2.25
C HIS A 418 -3.18 -18.21 -2.03
N ASP A 419 -3.07 -17.62 -0.85
CA ASP A 419 -1.82 -17.08 -0.31
C ASP A 419 -1.35 -17.99 0.83
N TYR A 420 -0.04 -18.01 1.09
CA TYR A 420 0.50 -18.58 2.32
C TYR A 420 0.46 -17.55 3.44
N ILE A 421 0.11 -17.98 4.64
CA ILE A 421 0.44 -17.30 5.88
C ILE A 421 1.58 -18.10 6.53
N ILE A 422 2.74 -17.49 6.63
CA ILE A 422 3.96 -18.11 7.14
C ILE A 422 4.30 -17.43 8.46
N ILE A 423 4.55 -18.21 9.50
CA ILE A 423 4.92 -17.71 10.83
C ILE A 423 6.33 -18.15 11.14
N TRP A 424 7.22 -17.18 11.33
CA TRP A 424 8.58 -17.40 11.81
C TRP A 424 8.74 -16.90 13.24
N GLU A 425 9.69 -17.48 13.97
CA GLU A 425 10.14 -17.03 15.28
C GLU A 425 11.63 -16.74 15.23
N LYS A 426 12.07 -15.61 15.79
CA LYS A 426 13.49 -15.30 15.96
C LYS A 426 14.06 -16.08 17.13
N VAL A 427 15.08 -16.93 16.90
CA VAL A 427 15.76 -17.79 17.88
C VAL A 427 17.00 -17.18 18.51
#